data_510e0d9e26903f849109869dfc800484
#
_entry.id   510e0d9e26903f849109869dfc800484
#
_cell.length_a   1.000
_cell.length_b   1.000
_cell.length_c   1.000
_cell.angle_alpha   90.00
_cell.angle_beta   90.00
_cell.angle_gamma   90.00
#
_symmetry.space_group_name_H-M   'P 1'
#
loop_
_entity.id
_entity.type
_entity.pdbx_description
1 polymer ?
#
loop_
_entity_poly.entity_id
_entity_poly.type
_entity_poly.pdbx_seq_one_letter_code
_entity_poly.pdbx_strand_id
1 'polypeptide(L)'
;ALWETLMERGCCIAPIERFDTSEYEVHIAGEVRDFDGVEHGLTKKEARRFERFVQYAMVAADEAMAQAGLSMDDVDSTRVAIAFGTGIGGIDELQKGFETLHDKGPKRVSPLFVPTMIGNIAAGNLAIRYGIHGACINVVTACATGAHNIGEAVRAIRHGYADAALVGGSEESVSPICIAGFTNLGALSKAEDPTQASLPFDVRRKGFVAGEGAGALVIESLEHALKR
;
A
#
# COMPACT_ATOMS: atom_id res chain seq x y z
N ALA A 1 11.64 6.45 12.91
CA ALA A 1 11.05 5.12 12.80
C ALA A 1 11.74 4.26 11.75
N LEU A 2 11.30 4.15 10.48
CA LEU A 2 11.90 3.24 9.47
C LEU A 2 13.42 3.39 9.35
N TRP A 3 13.93 4.61 9.24
CA TRP A 3 15.36 4.88 9.11
C TRP A 3 16.15 4.43 10.35
N GLU A 4 15.65 4.69 11.54
CA GLU A 4 16.25 4.24 12.79
C GLU A 4 16.31 2.71 12.85
N THR A 5 15.20 2.02 12.54
CA THR A 5 15.16 0.55 12.49
C THR A 5 16.18 -0.01 11.49
N LEU A 6 16.35 0.62 10.34
CA LEU A 6 17.35 0.22 9.34
C LEU A 6 18.78 0.44 9.86
N MET A 7 19.05 1.59 10.51
CA MET A 7 20.37 1.88 11.09
C MET A 7 20.73 0.96 12.24
N GLU A 8 19.77 0.55 13.04
CA GLU A 8 19.91 -0.37 14.15
C GLU A 8 19.91 -1.83 13.71
N ARG A 9 19.71 -2.11 12.41
CA ARG A 9 19.58 -3.46 11.83
C ARG A 9 18.44 -4.24 12.49
N GLY A 10 17.36 -3.56 12.86
CA GLY A 10 16.16 -4.16 13.45
C GLY A 10 15.47 -5.12 12.49
N CYS A 11 14.93 -6.21 13.03
CA CYS A 11 14.08 -7.14 12.30
C CYS A 11 12.62 -6.86 12.64
N CYS A 12 11.79 -6.57 11.61
CA CYS A 12 10.37 -6.37 11.77
C CYS A 12 9.54 -7.62 11.43
N ILE A 13 10.20 -8.73 11.12
CA ILE A 13 9.53 -10.02 10.93
C ILE A 13 9.26 -10.61 12.31
N ALA A 14 8.02 -11.05 12.54
CA ALA A 14 7.63 -11.64 13.82
C ALA A 14 6.41 -12.57 13.62
N PRO A 15 5.98 -13.32 14.65
CA PRO A 15 4.77 -14.12 14.57
C PRO A 15 3.56 -13.30 14.15
N ILE A 16 2.72 -13.85 13.28
CA ILE A 16 1.46 -13.22 12.84
C ILE A 16 0.51 -13.15 14.05
N GLU A 17 -0.03 -11.97 14.32
CA GLU A 17 -0.95 -11.73 15.44
C GLU A 17 -2.39 -11.46 14.98
N ARG A 18 -2.58 -11.10 13.70
CA ARG A 18 -3.87 -10.68 13.17
C ARG A 18 -4.90 -11.80 13.10
N PHE A 19 -4.45 -13.05 12.96
CA PHE A 19 -5.32 -14.23 12.89
C PHE A 19 -4.59 -15.47 13.44
N ASP A 20 -5.37 -16.50 13.78
CA ASP A 20 -4.83 -17.78 14.26
C ASP A 20 -4.13 -18.52 13.11
N THR A 21 -2.85 -18.79 13.28
CA THR A 21 -2.01 -19.50 12.32
C THR A 21 -1.78 -20.97 12.66
N SER A 22 -2.49 -21.53 13.63
CA SER A 22 -2.25 -22.90 14.11
C SER A 22 -2.40 -23.99 13.03
N GLU A 23 -3.25 -23.73 12.02
CA GLU A 23 -3.45 -24.61 10.85
C GLU A 23 -2.56 -24.25 9.64
N TYR A 24 -1.71 -23.26 9.75
CA TYR A 24 -0.84 -22.79 8.66
C TYR A 24 0.58 -23.33 8.82
N GLU A 25 1.28 -23.51 7.70
CA GLU A 25 2.70 -23.86 7.72
C GLU A 25 3.63 -22.65 7.88
N VAL A 26 3.09 -21.44 7.72
CA VAL A 26 3.79 -20.17 7.84
C VAL A 26 3.18 -19.37 8.98
N HIS A 27 4.00 -19.02 9.96
CA HIS A 27 3.55 -18.37 11.20
C HIS A 27 4.11 -16.96 11.38
N ILE A 28 4.95 -16.49 10.46
CA ILE A 28 5.67 -15.21 10.59
C ILE A 28 5.43 -14.32 9.38
N ALA A 29 5.37 -13.00 9.61
CA ALA A 29 5.23 -11.98 8.59
C ALA A 29 5.82 -10.64 9.06
N GLY A 30 5.92 -9.68 8.15
CA GLY A 30 6.18 -8.28 8.45
C GLY A 30 4.87 -7.49 8.54
N GLU A 31 4.10 -7.67 9.62
CA GLU A 31 2.86 -6.94 9.86
C GLU A 31 3.13 -5.48 10.25
N VAL A 32 2.25 -4.58 9.81
CA VAL A 32 2.14 -3.24 10.40
C VAL A 32 1.28 -3.36 11.66
N ARG A 33 1.94 -3.41 12.82
CA ARG A 33 1.33 -3.59 14.13
C ARG A 33 0.92 -2.27 14.75
N ASP A 34 -0.02 -2.32 15.69
CA ASP A 34 -0.47 -1.17 16.50
C ASP A 34 -0.82 0.07 15.66
N PHE A 35 -1.27 -0.14 14.42
CA PHE A 35 -1.61 0.94 13.51
C PHE A 35 -3.03 1.44 13.77
N ASP A 36 -3.15 2.67 14.22
CA ASP A 36 -4.39 3.46 14.24
C ASP A 36 -4.26 4.65 13.28
N GLY A 37 -4.98 4.60 12.16
CA GLY A 37 -4.97 5.68 11.18
C GLY A 37 -5.36 7.04 11.75
N VAL A 38 -6.16 7.09 12.84
CA VAL A 38 -6.55 8.35 13.48
C VAL A 38 -5.36 8.99 14.19
N GLU A 39 -4.50 8.22 14.83
CA GLU A 39 -3.27 8.71 15.45
C GLU A 39 -2.27 9.25 14.42
N HIS A 40 -2.42 8.81 13.16
CA HIS A 40 -1.62 9.24 12.01
C HIS A 40 -2.32 10.27 11.10
N GLY A 41 -3.35 10.98 11.62
CA GLY A 41 -3.95 12.11 10.94
C GLY A 41 -5.19 11.82 10.07
N LEU A 42 -5.64 10.57 10.02
CA LEU A 42 -6.91 10.24 9.37
C LEU A 42 -8.10 10.65 10.27
N THR A 43 -9.18 11.07 9.65
CA THR A 43 -10.43 11.27 10.38
C THR A 43 -11.00 9.92 10.81
N LYS A 44 -11.80 9.91 11.90
CA LYS A 44 -12.52 8.71 12.35
C LYS A 44 -13.43 8.10 11.25
N LYS A 45 -13.88 8.93 10.31
CA LYS A 45 -14.70 8.48 9.17
C LYS A 45 -13.84 7.74 8.14
N GLU A 46 -12.67 8.27 7.82
CA GLU A 46 -11.71 7.65 6.91
C GLU A 46 -11.19 6.33 7.47
N ALA A 47 -10.74 6.29 8.73
CA ALA A 47 -10.24 5.10 9.39
C ALA A 47 -11.28 3.96 9.44
N ARG A 48 -12.59 4.28 9.50
CA ARG A 48 -13.67 3.27 9.45
C ARG A 48 -14.08 2.85 8.04
N ARG A 49 -13.80 3.70 7.03
CA ARG A 49 -14.27 3.51 5.66
C ARG A 49 -13.23 2.89 4.76
N PHE A 50 -11.96 3.15 5.03
CA PHE A 50 -10.86 2.72 4.18
C PHE A 50 -10.27 1.41 4.67
N GLU A 51 -10.01 0.48 3.76
CA GLU A 51 -9.15 -0.67 4.00
C GLU A 51 -7.73 -0.22 4.40
N ARG A 52 -7.01 -1.09 5.07
CA ARG A 52 -5.70 -0.72 5.65
C ARG A 52 -4.69 -0.30 4.59
N PHE A 53 -4.68 -0.94 3.42
CA PHE A 53 -3.77 -0.52 2.33
C PHE A 53 -4.03 0.93 1.89
N VAL A 54 -5.29 1.39 1.90
CA VAL A 54 -5.63 2.79 1.63
C VAL A 54 -5.19 3.69 2.76
N GLN A 55 -5.39 3.28 4.02
CA GLN A 55 -4.95 4.03 5.18
C GLN A 55 -3.42 4.20 5.18
N TYR A 56 -2.66 3.14 4.89
CA TYR A 56 -1.20 3.20 4.73
C TYR A 56 -0.80 4.17 3.63
N ALA A 57 -1.48 4.11 2.47
CA ALA A 57 -1.25 5.03 1.36
C ALA A 57 -1.46 6.49 1.77
N MET A 58 -2.53 6.78 2.52
CA MET A 58 -2.86 8.14 2.97
C MET A 58 -1.78 8.68 3.91
N VAL A 59 -1.35 7.89 4.89
CA VAL A 59 -0.31 8.30 5.85
C VAL A 59 1.04 8.54 5.14
N ALA A 60 1.47 7.61 4.29
CA ALA A 60 2.72 7.78 3.54
C ALA A 60 2.67 8.99 2.60
N ALA A 61 1.52 9.24 1.97
CA ALA A 61 1.33 10.40 1.11
C ALA A 61 1.32 11.71 1.90
N ASP A 62 0.72 11.75 3.10
CA ASP A 62 0.75 12.92 3.96
C ASP A 62 2.20 13.30 4.33
N GLU A 63 3.02 12.32 4.67
CA GLU A 63 4.45 12.54 4.92
C GLU A 63 5.18 13.07 3.67
N ALA A 64 4.95 12.46 2.51
CA ALA A 64 5.60 12.86 1.26
C ALA A 64 5.20 14.28 0.82
N MET A 65 3.91 14.60 0.88
CA MET A 65 3.38 15.92 0.51
C MET A 65 3.90 17.01 1.47
N ALA A 66 3.93 16.71 2.78
CA ALA A 66 4.49 17.63 3.77
C ALA A 66 5.99 17.89 3.54
N GLN A 67 6.78 16.86 3.26
CA GLN A 67 8.20 17.00 2.95
C GLN A 67 8.46 17.78 1.65
N ALA A 68 7.63 17.55 0.64
CA ALA A 68 7.74 18.23 -0.65
C ALA A 68 7.35 19.71 -0.56
N GLY A 69 6.52 20.10 0.42
CA GLY A 69 5.93 21.43 0.48
C GLY A 69 5.08 21.77 -0.75
N LEU A 70 4.50 20.74 -1.42
CA LEU A 70 3.68 20.94 -2.60
C LEU A 70 2.23 21.20 -2.20
N SER A 71 1.73 22.40 -2.54
CA SER A 71 0.34 22.81 -2.32
C SER A 71 -0.38 23.00 -3.65
N MET A 72 -1.60 22.51 -3.74
CA MET A 72 -2.44 22.72 -4.93
C MET A 72 -2.95 24.16 -5.07
N ASP A 73 -2.80 24.98 -4.03
CA ASP A 73 -3.08 26.41 -4.11
C ASP A 73 -1.99 27.21 -4.86
N ASP A 74 -0.77 26.63 -4.93
CA ASP A 74 0.40 27.29 -5.51
C ASP A 74 0.75 26.79 -6.93
N VAL A 75 0.08 25.72 -7.40
CA VAL A 75 0.38 25.08 -8.68
C VAL A 75 -0.92 24.78 -9.46
N ASP A 76 -0.78 24.55 -10.76
CA ASP A 76 -1.90 24.06 -11.57
C ASP A 76 -2.20 22.60 -11.22
N SER A 77 -3.24 22.35 -10.44
CA SER A 77 -3.67 21.03 -10.00
C SER A 77 -4.00 20.06 -11.17
N THR A 78 -4.29 20.58 -12.36
CA THR A 78 -4.53 19.76 -13.56
C THR A 78 -3.25 19.23 -14.17
N ARG A 79 -2.10 19.82 -13.78
CA ARG A 79 -0.74 19.44 -14.17
C ARG A 79 -0.05 18.55 -13.15
N VAL A 80 -0.69 18.25 -12.02
CA VAL A 80 -0.21 17.31 -11.01
C VAL A 80 -0.91 15.97 -11.20
N ALA A 81 -0.14 14.89 -11.38
CA ALA A 81 -0.67 13.55 -11.58
C ALA A 81 -0.61 12.71 -10.28
N ILE A 82 -1.39 11.64 -10.24
CA ILE A 82 -1.23 10.56 -9.28
C ILE A 82 -0.97 9.25 -10.03
N ALA A 83 0.06 8.55 -9.64
CA ALA A 83 0.31 7.17 -10.03
C ALA A 83 0.62 6.36 -8.77
N PHE A 84 -0.42 5.73 -8.22
CA PHE A 84 -0.33 5.03 -6.93
C PHE A 84 -1.11 3.72 -6.99
N GLY A 85 -0.49 2.62 -6.54
CA GLY A 85 -1.09 1.33 -6.73
C GLY A 85 -0.91 0.34 -5.58
N THR A 86 -1.61 -0.77 -5.72
CA THR A 86 -1.50 -1.97 -4.88
C THR A 86 -1.47 -3.19 -5.78
N GLY A 87 -0.81 -4.24 -5.36
CA GLY A 87 -0.73 -5.49 -6.13
C GLY A 87 -1.99 -6.33 -6.02
N ILE A 88 -2.66 -6.31 -4.88
CA ILE A 88 -3.83 -7.16 -4.58
C ILE A 88 -5.09 -6.33 -4.35
N GLY A 89 -4.98 -5.19 -3.66
CA GLY A 89 -6.14 -4.38 -3.28
C GLY A 89 -6.76 -4.82 -1.96
N GLY A 90 -8.05 -4.53 -1.76
CA GLY A 90 -8.79 -4.82 -0.53
C GLY A 90 -9.18 -6.30 -0.40
N ILE A 91 -8.21 -7.15 -0.18
CA ILE A 91 -8.43 -8.61 -0.10
C ILE A 91 -9.25 -9.02 1.12
N ASP A 92 -9.08 -8.32 2.24
CA ASP A 92 -9.85 -8.57 3.46
C ASP A 92 -11.32 -8.21 3.28
N GLU A 93 -11.62 -7.09 2.61
CA GLU A 93 -13.00 -6.73 2.27
C GLU A 93 -13.61 -7.71 1.28
N LEU A 94 -12.82 -8.20 0.33
CA LEU A 94 -13.26 -9.22 -0.61
C LEU A 94 -13.65 -10.50 0.14
N GLN A 95 -12.82 -10.98 1.06
CA GLN A 95 -13.11 -12.16 1.88
C GLN A 95 -14.37 -11.95 2.73
N LYS A 96 -14.47 -10.85 3.48
CA LYS A 96 -15.66 -10.49 4.29
C LYS A 96 -16.92 -10.39 3.44
N GLY A 97 -16.80 -9.85 2.22
CA GLY A 97 -17.89 -9.74 1.26
C GLY A 97 -18.43 -11.11 0.84
N PHE A 98 -17.55 -12.07 0.54
CA PHE A 98 -17.93 -13.43 0.22
C PHE A 98 -18.57 -14.18 1.39
N GLU A 99 -18.00 -14.08 2.58
CA GLU A 99 -18.56 -14.65 3.79
C GLU A 99 -19.97 -14.07 4.07
N THR A 100 -20.13 -12.76 3.95
CA THR A 100 -21.43 -12.09 4.13
C THR A 100 -22.43 -12.56 3.08
N LEU A 101 -22.02 -12.67 1.81
CA LEU A 101 -22.89 -13.14 0.73
C LEU A 101 -23.35 -14.59 0.97
N HIS A 102 -22.42 -15.45 1.39
CA HIS A 102 -22.71 -16.87 1.67
C HIS A 102 -23.65 -17.03 2.88
N ASP A 103 -23.35 -16.38 4.01
CA ASP A 103 -24.03 -16.63 5.27
C ASP A 103 -25.32 -15.82 5.45
N LYS A 104 -25.38 -14.61 4.88
CA LYS A 104 -26.46 -13.64 5.12
C LYS A 104 -27.22 -13.21 3.86
N GLY A 105 -26.73 -13.63 2.70
CA GLY A 105 -27.33 -13.36 1.39
C GLY A 105 -27.03 -11.96 0.83
N PRO A 106 -27.43 -11.70 -0.44
CA PRO A 106 -26.99 -10.53 -1.21
C PRO A 106 -27.43 -9.19 -0.64
N LYS A 107 -28.56 -9.13 0.08
CA LYS A 107 -29.07 -7.89 0.69
C LYS A 107 -28.21 -7.38 1.85
N ARG A 108 -27.29 -8.18 2.36
CA ARG A 108 -26.43 -7.86 3.51
C ARG A 108 -25.01 -7.49 3.12
N VAL A 109 -24.64 -7.68 1.86
CA VAL A 109 -23.35 -7.21 1.33
C VAL A 109 -23.29 -5.69 1.42
N SER A 110 -22.15 -5.15 1.85
CA SER A 110 -21.94 -3.71 2.02
C SER A 110 -22.18 -2.96 0.71
N PRO A 111 -22.92 -1.84 0.70
CA PRO A 111 -23.01 -0.99 -0.49
C PRO A 111 -21.67 -0.34 -0.86
N LEU A 112 -20.70 -0.34 0.05
CA LEU A 112 -19.34 0.15 -0.16
C LEU A 112 -18.37 -0.96 -0.57
N PHE A 113 -18.83 -2.21 -0.71
CA PHE A 113 -17.97 -3.35 -1.04
C PHE A 113 -17.06 -3.06 -2.23
N VAL A 114 -17.62 -2.70 -3.39
CA VAL A 114 -16.82 -2.41 -4.59
C VAL A 114 -15.89 -1.22 -4.41
N PRO A 115 -16.36 -0.04 -3.94
CA PRO A 115 -15.46 1.10 -3.72
C PRO A 115 -14.37 0.88 -2.67
N THR A 116 -14.51 -0.12 -1.81
CA THR A 116 -13.53 -0.39 -0.75
C THR A 116 -12.47 -1.38 -1.22
N MET A 117 -12.85 -2.36 -2.05
CA MET A 117 -11.96 -3.44 -2.44
C MET A 117 -11.13 -3.17 -3.71
N ILE A 118 -11.55 -2.28 -4.62
CA ILE A 118 -10.84 -2.07 -5.88
C ILE A 118 -9.47 -1.42 -5.70
N GLY A 119 -8.46 -1.93 -6.44
CA GLY A 119 -7.07 -1.53 -6.25
C GLY A 119 -6.77 -0.05 -6.56
N ASN A 120 -7.53 0.61 -7.45
CA ASN A 120 -7.31 2.02 -7.79
C ASN A 120 -7.92 3.00 -6.77
N ILE A 121 -8.58 2.51 -5.72
CA ILE A 121 -9.26 3.39 -4.76
C ILE A 121 -8.27 4.22 -3.93
N ALA A 122 -7.07 3.70 -3.67
CA ALA A 122 -6.02 4.46 -3.00
C ALA A 122 -5.67 5.73 -3.80
N ALA A 123 -5.36 5.59 -5.09
CA ALA A 123 -5.08 6.72 -5.97
C ALA A 123 -6.25 7.72 -6.01
N GLY A 124 -7.50 7.22 -6.13
CA GLY A 124 -8.70 8.07 -6.13
C GLY A 124 -8.89 8.87 -4.84
N ASN A 125 -8.69 8.25 -3.69
CA ASN A 125 -8.79 8.93 -2.40
C ASN A 125 -7.67 9.97 -2.20
N LEU A 126 -6.45 9.70 -2.66
CA LEU A 126 -5.35 10.66 -2.66
C LEU A 126 -5.67 11.87 -3.54
N ALA A 127 -6.26 11.64 -4.74
CA ALA A 127 -6.69 12.73 -5.62
C ALA A 127 -7.72 13.65 -4.94
N ILE A 128 -8.70 13.05 -4.27
CA ILE A 128 -9.74 13.79 -3.53
C ILE A 128 -9.12 14.56 -2.35
N ARG A 129 -8.23 13.91 -1.58
CA ARG A 129 -7.62 14.52 -0.38
C ARG A 129 -6.81 15.77 -0.70
N TYR A 130 -6.04 15.72 -1.77
CA TYR A 130 -5.14 16.84 -2.13
C TYR A 130 -5.72 17.78 -3.19
N GLY A 131 -6.89 17.53 -3.75
CA GLY A 131 -7.45 18.33 -4.84
C GLY A 131 -6.63 18.24 -6.13
N ILE A 132 -6.04 17.09 -6.41
CA ILE A 132 -5.28 16.84 -7.64
C ILE A 132 -6.26 16.49 -8.76
N HIS A 133 -6.16 17.20 -9.86
CA HIS A 133 -7.09 17.08 -11.00
C HIS A 133 -6.43 16.58 -12.30
N GLY A 134 -5.14 16.28 -12.27
CA GLY A 134 -4.43 15.65 -13.39
C GLY A 134 -4.73 14.15 -13.52
N ALA A 135 -3.92 13.45 -14.29
CA ALA A 135 -4.07 12.01 -14.48
C ALA A 135 -4.02 11.26 -13.13
N CYS A 136 -4.99 10.40 -12.90
CA CYS A 136 -5.05 9.53 -11.72
C CYS A 136 -5.08 8.08 -12.17
N ILE A 137 -3.96 7.38 -12.03
CA ILE A 137 -3.77 6.02 -12.54
C ILE A 137 -3.30 5.06 -11.45
N ASN A 138 -3.60 3.80 -11.66
CA ASN A 138 -3.06 2.67 -10.90
C ASN A 138 -2.58 1.61 -11.89
N VAL A 139 -1.27 1.45 -12.01
CA VAL A 139 -0.66 0.38 -12.80
C VAL A 139 -0.43 -0.80 -11.87
N VAL A 140 -1.07 -1.94 -12.15
CA VAL A 140 -0.97 -3.15 -11.32
C VAL A 140 -0.03 -4.14 -11.98
N THR A 141 1.07 -4.46 -11.32
CA THR A 141 2.11 -5.39 -11.79
C THR A 141 2.69 -6.21 -10.64
N ALA A 142 1.81 -6.69 -9.75
CA ALA A 142 2.16 -7.45 -8.55
C ALA A 142 3.21 -6.71 -7.71
N CYS A 143 4.29 -7.36 -7.28
CA CYS A 143 5.35 -6.76 -6.45
C CYS A 143 6.05 -5.55 -7.10
N ALA A 144 5.98 -5.40 -8.42
CA ALA A 144 6.58 -4.28 -9.15
C ALA A 144 5.65 -3.06 -9.28
N THR A 145 4.42 -3.13 -8.75
CA THR A 145 3.40 -2.08 -8.86
C THR A 145 3.92 -0.69 -8.48
N GLY A 146 4.54 -0.56 -7.30
CA GLY A 146 5.09 0.72 -6.85
C GLY A 146 6.14 1.29 -7.81
N ALA A 147 7.08 0.45 -8.25
CA ALA A 147 8.13 0.86 -9.19
C ALA A 147 7.57 1.27 -10.57
N HIS A 148 6.57 0.54 -11.08
CA HIS A 148 5.93 0.89 -12.35
C HIS A 148 5.11 2.18 -12.27
N ASN A 149 4.41 2.43 -11.17
CA ASN A 149 3.71 3.71 -10.98
C ASN A 149 4.69 4.90 -10.96
N ILE A 150 5.86 4.75 -10.31
CA ILE A 150 6.93 5.77 -10.39
C ILE A 150 7.38 5.95 -11.84
N GLY A 151 7.62 4.86 -12.57
CA GLY A 151 8.06 4.89 -13.97
C GLY A 151 7.07 5.58 -14.91
N GLU A 152 5.78 5.32 -14.76
CA GLU A 152 4.73 5.96 -15.56
C GLU A 152 4.63 7.47 -15.26
N ALA A 153 4.75 7.87 -14.02
CA ALA A 153 4.76 9.28 -13.66
C ALA A 153 6.01 10.01 -14.18
N VAL A 154 7.20 9.38 -14.09
CA VAL A 154 8.43 9.91 -14.70
C VAL A 154 8.23 10.09 -16.22
N ARG A 155 7.59 9.13 -16.88
CA ARG A 155 7.28 9.21 -18.31
C ARG A 155 6.33 10.38 -18.59
N ALA A 156 5.25 10.52 -17.79
CA ALA A 156 4.29 11.62 -17.94
C ALA A 156 4.95 13.00 -17.82
N ILE A 157 5.83 13.18 -16.82
CA ILE A 157 6.58 14.43 -16.64
C ILE A 157 7.55 14.67 -17.79
N ARG A 158 8.34 13.68 -18.21
CA ARG A 158 9.30 13.82 -19.31
C ARG A 158 8.65 14.16 -20.65
N HIS A 159 7.44 13.69 -20.88
CA HIS A 159 6.67 13.97 -22.10
C HIS A 159 5.77 15.21 -21.99
N GLY A 160 5.83 15.94 -20.87
CA GLY A 160 5.07 17.16 -20.68
C GLY A 160 3.57 16.97 -20.41
N TYR A 161 3.13 15.77 -20.02
CA TYR A 161 1.75 15.51 -19.61
C TYR A 161 1.45 15.96 -18.19
N ALA A 162 2.47 16.02 -17.33
CA ALA A 162 2.40 16.52 -15.96
C ALA A 162 3.68 17.31 -15.64
N ASP A 163 3.59 18.18 -14.64
CA ASP A 163 4.75 18.92 -14.11
C ASP A 163 5.24 18.31 -12.78
N ALA A 164 4.33 17.72 -12.03
CA ALA A 164 4.61 16.98 -10.79
C ALA A 164 3.70 15.76 -10.67
N ALA A 165 4.05 14.82 -9.80
CA ALA A 165 3.22 13.68 -9.48
C ALA A 165 3.43 13.18 -8.05
N LEU A 166 2.33 12.75 -7.40
CA LEU A 166 2.35 11.91 -6.20
C LEU A 166 2.33 10.46 -6.64
N VAL A 167 3.36 9.69 -6.24
CA VAL A 167 3.57 8.33 -6.72
C VAL A 167 3.86 7.37 -5.58
N GLY A 168 3.60 6.09 -5.78
CA GLY A 168 3.94 5.08 -4.79
C GLY A 168 3.15 3.80 -4.90
N GLY A 169 3.12 3.09 -3.79
CA GLY A 169 2.33 1.88 -3.63
C GLY A 169 2.11 1.53 -2.17
N SER A 170 1.06 0.78 -1.93
CA SER A 170 0.71 0.25 -0.62
C SER A 170 0.19 -1.18 -0.74
N GLU A 171 0.43 -1.98 0.28
CA GLU A 171 -0.05 -3.36 0.32
C GLU A 171 -0.46 -3.77 1.73
N GLU A 172 -1.54 -4.54 1.81
CA GLU A 172 -2.01 -5.24 3.00
C GLU A 172 -2.26 -6.69 2.61
N SER A 173 -1.23 -7.53 2.65
CA SER A 173 -1.31 -8.92 2.18
C SER A 173 -1.09 -9.96 3.27
N VAL A 174 -0.99 -9.56 4.53
CA VAL A 174 -0.93 -10.49 5.67
C VAL A 174 -2.35 -10.84 6.11
N SER A 175 -3.02 -11.65 5.29
CA SER A 175 -4.38 -12.14 5.53
C SER A 175 -4.44 -13.66 5.42
N PRO A 176 -5.47 -14.32 6.01
CA PRO A 176 -5.60 -15.77 5.95
C PRO A 176 -5.49 -16.34 4.54
N ILE A 177 -6.22 -15.77 3.61
CA ILE A 177 -6.25 -16.26 2.22
C ILE A 177 -4.94 -16.02 1.47
N CYS A 178 -4.27 -14.89 1.70
CA CYS A 178 -2.99 -14.60 1.06
C CYS A 178 -1.87 -15.49 1.60
N ILE A 179 -1.79 -15.67 2.91
CA ILE A 179 -0.79 -16.56 3.51
C ILE A 179 -1.02 -18.00 3.05
N ALA A 180 -2.27 -18.50 3.03
CA ALA A 180 -2.57 -19.83 2.50
C ALA A 180 -2.18 -19.96 1.01
N GLY A 181 -2.57 -19.00 0.18
CA GLY A 181 -2.30 -19.02 -1.26
C GLY A 181 -0.80 -19.00 -1.58
N PHE A 182 -0.02 -18.11 -0.97
CA PHE A 182 1.43 -18.05 -1.18
C PHE A 182 2.16 -19.24 -0.55
N THR A 183 1.66 -19.81 0.54
CA THR A 183 2.19 -21.05 1.13
C THR A 183 2.01 -22.22 0.18
N ASN A 184 0.81 -22.40 -0.36
CA ASN A 184 0.49 -23.48 -1.30
C ASN A 184 1.27 -23.33 -2.62
N LEU A 185 1.58 -22.12 -3.04
CA LEU A 185 2.47 -21.83 -4.16
C LEU A 185 3.93 -22.23 -3.88
N GLY A 186 4.29 -22.48 -2.62
CA GLY A 186 5.67 -22.74 -2.20
C GLY A 186 6.55 -21.51 -2.21
N ALA A 187 5.96 -20.30 -2.16
CA ALA A 187 6.67 -19.04 -2.29
C ALA A 187 7.14 -18.44 -0.96
N LEU A 188 6.46 -18.77 0.16
CA LEU A 188 6.80 -18.24 1.47
C LEU A 188 7.88 -19.06 2.19
N SER A 189 8.70 -18.36 2.95
CA SER A 189 9.63 -18.97 3.88
C SER A 189 8.87 -19.59 5.06
N LYS A 190 9.17 -20.87 5.34
CA LYS A 190 8.64 -21.63 6.48
C LYS A 190 9.63 -21.62 7.66
N ALA A 191 10.52 -20.62 7.74
CA ALA A 191 11.45 -20.49 8.84
C ALA A 191 10.70 -20.15 10.12
N GLU A 192 11.10 -20.78 11.22
CA GLU A 192 10.57 -20.48 12.56
C GLU A 192 11.29 -19.28 13.19
N ASP A 193 12.58 -19.10 12.87
CA ASP A 193 13.37 -17.95 13.32
C ASP A 193 13.19 -16.77 12.39
N PRO A 194 12.57 -15.66 12.83
CA PRO A 194 12.37 -14.46 12.02
C PRO A 194 13.66 -13.89 11.44
N THR A 195 14.78 -14.02 12.14
CA THR A 195 16.09 -13.49 11.71
C THR A 195 16.71 -14.29 10.56
N GLN A 196 16.23 -15.50 10.32
CA GLN A 196 16.70 -16.42 9.27
C GLN A 196 15.64 -16.62 8.15
N ALA A 197 14.52 -15.89 8.21
CA ALA A 197 13.40 -16.08 7.33
C ALA A 197 13.58 -15.41 5.96
N SER A 198 14.14 -14.20 5.92
CA SER A 198 14.40 -13.43 4.70
C SER A 198 15.91 -13.40 4.44
N LEU A 199 16.37 -14.17 3.45
CA LEU A 199 17.78 -14.37 3.13
C LEU A 199 18.05 -14.04 1.65
N PRO A 200 17.94 -12.77 1.22
CA PRO A 200 18.15 -12.39 -0.17
C PRO A 200 19.57 -12.74 -0.61
N PHE A 201 19.69 -13.38 -1.78
CA PHE A 201 20.93 -13.84 -2.41
C PHE A 201 21.68 -14.97 -1.66
N ASP A 202 21.25 -15.39 -0.47
CA ASP A 202 21.85 -16.50 0.28
C ASP A 202 21.47 -17.85 -0.35
N VAL A 203 22.39 -18.82 -0.35
CA VAL A 203 22.12 -20.18 -0.84
C VAL A 203 21.10 -20.93 0.00
N ARG A 204 20.90 -20.54 1.26
CA ARG A 204 19.92 -21.13 2.20
C ARG A 204 18.50 -20.58 2.03
N ARG A 205 18.30 -19.55 1.20
CA ARG A 205 16.98 -18.94 1.02
C ARG A 205 15.91 -19.96 0.63
N LYS A 206 14.73 -19.88 1.24
CA LYS A 206 13.62 -20.82 1.02
C LYS A 206 12.28 -20.11 0.77
N GLY A 207 12.29 -18.98 0.12
CA GLY A 207 11.10 -18.19 -0.13
C GLY A 207 11.24 -16.77 0.43
N PHE A 208 10.18 -15.99 0.31
CA PHE A 208 10.08 -14.64 0.88
C PHE A 208 9.20 -14.62 2.13
N VAL A 209 9.23 -13.53 2.87
CA VAL A 209 8.31 -13.27 3.99
C VAL A 209 7.30 -12.23 3.53
N ALA A 210 6.00 -12.52 3.73
CA ALA A 210 4.95 -11.57 3.43
C ALA A 210 5.09 -10.31 4.32
N GLY A 211 4.88 -9.14 3.73
CA GLY A 211 4.98 -7.87 4.43
C GLY A 211 3.90 -6.89 3.99
N GLU A 212 3.69 -5.90 4.82
CA GLU A 212 2.71 -4.83 4.61
C GLU A 212 3.38 -3.46 4.70
N GLY A 213 2.73 -2.46 4.15
CA GLY A 213 3.17 -1.09 4.27
C GLY A 213 2.82 -0.23 3.08
N ALA A 214 3.35 0.99 3.09
CA ALA A 214 3.28 1.92 1.97
C ALA A 214 4.55 2.73 1.83
N GLY A 215 4.80 3.18 0.60
CA GLY A 215 5.81 4.19 0.29
C GLY A 215 5.26 5.18 -0.71
N ALA A 216 5.50 6.46 -0.45
CA ALA A 216 5.06 7.56 -1.32
C ALA A 216 6.22 8.51 -1.62
N LEU A 217 6.23 9.05 -2.82
CA LEU A 217 7.17 10.09 -3.26
C LEU A 217 6.40 11.19 -3.98
N VAL A 218 6.87 12.41 -3.85
CA VAL A 218 6.52 13.50 -4.76
C VAL A 218 7.67 13.67 -5.74
N ILE A 219 7.39 13.57 -7.02
CA ILE A 219 8.35 13.77 -8.11
C ILE A 219 7.89 14.93 -8.98
N GLU A 220 8.84 15.71 -9.46
CA GLU A 220 8.55 16.87 -10.30
C GLU A 220 9.71 17.18 -11.26
N SER A 221 9.44 17.98 -12.29
CA SER A 221 10.52 18.47 -13.14
C SER A 221 11.38 19.45 -12.33
N LEU A 222 12.69 19.49 -12.63
CA LEU A 222 13.61 20.44 -11.99
C LEU A 222 13.15 21.89 -12.21
N GLU A 223 12.64 22.19 -13.41
CA GLU A 223 12.14 23.53 -13.73
C GLU A 223 10.95 23.91 -12.85
N HIS A 224 10.01 23.00 -12.63
CA HIS A 224 8.87 23.21 -11.75
C HIS A 224 9.32 23.41 -10.29
N ALA A 225 10.20 22.57 -9.79
CA ALA A 225 10.74 22.65 -8.44
C ALA A 225 11.49 23.95 -8.14
N LEU A 226 12.18 24.54 -9.14
CA LEU A 226 12.90 25.80 -8.98
C LEU A 226 12.00 27.04 -9.07
N LYS A 227 10.80 26.91 -9.61
CA LYS A 227 9.86 28.04 -9.78
C LYS A 227 8.93 28.24 -8.58
N ARG A 228 8.66 27.23 -7.80
CA ARG A 228 7.78 27.24 -6.63
C ARG A 228 8.52 27.47 -5.31
#